data_93ffda5a8c1fed9d85f3b66ef21522f1
#
_entry.id   93ffda5a8c1fed9d85f3b66ef21522f1
#
_cell.length_a   1.000
_cell.length_b   1.000
_cell.length_c   1.000
_cell.angle_alpha   90.00
_cell.angle_beta   90.00
_cell.angle_gamma   90.00
#
_symmetry.space_group_name_H-M   'P 1'
#
loop_
_entity.id
_entity.type
_entity.pdbx_description
1 polymer ?
#
loop_
_entity_poly.entity_id
_entity_poly.type
_entity_poly.pdbx_seq_one_letter_code
_entity_poly.pdbx_strand_id
1 'polypeptide(L)'
;LIRQYTSSIANYTAAIDRNPSNPFLYINRSTTQSEMIDFISSIDNGYQRIAVDSDPSSRLKTRSDRVYDYDEAIADLNKAAKLLPDFAYIYYNRGNLLCLSGRMPEAIEDYTRAIELNPSFGEAYYNRGLIQIYLKDTRKGCLDMSKAGELGIQQAYKVLKIYGQPGNK
;
A
#
# COMPACT_ATOMS: atom_id res chain seq x y z
N LEU A 1 15.06 6.61 -15.33
CA LEU A 1 14.14 6.55 -14.17
C LEU A 1 14.80 5.92 -12.94
N ILE A 2 15.32 4.68 -12.96
CA ILE A 2 15.96 4.05 -11.77
C ILE A 2 17.06 4.93 -11.18
N ARG A 3 17.94 5.51 -12.01
CA ARG A 3 18.97 6.45 -11.54
C ARG A 3 18.41 7.71 -10.87
N GLN A 4 17.22 8.14 -11.27
CA GLN A 4 16.56 9.29 -10.63
C GLN A 4 16.05 8.92 -9.24
N TYR A 5 15.42 7.74 -9.08
CA TYR A 5 15.00 7.25 -7.78
C TYR A 5 16.17 7.08 -6.82
N THR A 6 17.26 6.42 -7.26
CA THR A 6 18.45 6.23 -6.41
C THR A 6 19.10 7.55 -6.02
N SER A 7 19.16 8.53 -6.92
CA SER A 7 19.65 9.87 -6.61
C SER A 7 18.74 10.60 -5.61
N SER A 8 17.42 10.50 -5.76
CA SER A 8 16.47 11.11 -4.82
C SER A 8 16.56 10.49 -3.44
N ILE A 9 16.67 9.17 -3.33
CA ILE A 9 16.86 8.45 -2.06
C ILE A 9 18.17 8.91 -1.38
N ALA A 10 19.26 9.04 -2.13
CA ALA A 10 20.54 9.53 -1.60
C ALA A 10 20.43 10.98 -1.07
N ASN A 11 19.70 11.84 -1.80
CA ASN A 11 19.45 13.22 -1.39
C ASN A 11 18.62 13.29 -0.10
N TYR A 12 17.56 12.48 0.04
CA TYR A 12 16.80 12.39 1.28
C TYR A 12 17.65 11.85 2.43
N THR A 13 18.50 10.87 2.18
CA THR A 13 19.44 10.34 3.19
C THR A 13 20.36 11.44 3.71
N ALA A 14 21.00 12.21 2.83
CA ALA A 14 21.83 13.34 3.21
C ALA A 14 21.05 14.46 3.93
N ALA A 15 19.77 14.65 3.58
CA ALA A 15 18.93 15.61 4.28
C ALA A 15 18.53 15.12 5.68
N ILE A 16 18.27 13.83 5.85
CA ILE A 16 17.99 13.19 7.15
C ILE A 16 19.20 13.30 8.07
N ASP A 17 20.40 13.07 7.56
CA ASP A 17 21.64 13.22 8.36
C ASP A 17 21.82 14.63 8.91
N ARG A 18 21.35 15.64 8.16
CA ARG A 18 21.39 17.07 8.60
C ARG A 18 20.23 17.44 9.51
N ASN A 19 19.08 16.83 9.34
CA ASN A 19 17.87 17.12 10.11
C ASN A 19 17.06 15.85 10.43
N PRO A 20 17.53 15.01 11.35
CA PRO A 20 16.94 13.71 11.67
C PRO A 20 15.58 13.81 12.41
N SER A 21 15.18 15.02 12.83
CA SER A 21 13.89 15.24 13.49
C SER A 21 12.78 15.68 12.54
N ASN A 22 13.03 15.83 11.24
CA ASN A 22 12.01 16.19 10.26
C ASN A 22 11.29 14.93 9.74
N PRO A 23 10.01 14.69 10.12
CA PRO A 23 9.28 13.48 9.72
C PRO A 23 9.04 13.41 8.21
N PHE A 24 8.90 14.54 7.54
CA PHE A 24 8.60 14.59 6.10
C PHE A 24 9.74 14.06 5.23
N LEU A 25 10.99 14.12 5.69
CA LEU A 25 12.11 13.54 4.96
C LEU A 25 12.01 12.00 4.91
N TYR A 26 11.60 11.38 5.99
CA TYR A 26 11.38 9.93 6.05
C TYR A 26 10.16 9.52 5.21
N ILE A 27 9.05 10.28 5.28
CA ILE A 27 7.86 10.04 4.46
C ILE A 27 8.23 10.09 2.98
N ASN A 28 8.93 11.12 2.55
CA ASN A 28 9.29 11.30 1.14
C ASN A 28 10.30 10.23 0.67
N ARG A 29 11.25 9.84 1.51
CA ARG A 29 12.19 8.75 1.18
C ARG A 29 11.44 7.42 1.03
N SER A 30 10.57 7.09 1.96
CA SER A 30 9.71 5.90 1.89
C SER A 30 8.86 5.87 0.61
N THR A 31 8.22 6.99 0.26
CA THR A 31 7.44 7.10 -0.97
C THR A 31 8.32 6.86 -2.21
N THR A 32 9.49 7.47 -2.26
CA THR A 32 10.42 7.30 -3.39
C THR A 32 10.93 5.86 -3.50
N GLN A 33 11.19 5.19 -2.38
CA GLN A 33 11.58 3.77 -2.34
C GLN A 33 10.45 2.88 -2.88
N SER A 34 9.22 3.11 -2.45
CA SER A 34 8.07 2.33 -2.90
C SER A 34 7.80 2.53 -4.40
N GLU A 35 7.86 3.77 -4.90
CA GLU A 35 7.72 4.07 -6.33
C GLU A 35 8.82 3.41 -7.18
N MET A 36 10.04 3.34 -6.68
CA MET A 36 11.14 2.62 -7.33
C MET A 36 10.85 1.12 -7.44
N ILE A 37 10.35 0.52 -6.36
CA ILE A 37 9.97 -0.90 -6.32
C ILE A 37 8.82 -1.17 -7.29
N ASP A 38 7.79 -0.34 -7.30
CA ASP A 38 6.65 -0.45 -8.21
C ASP A 38 7.08 -0.33 -9.68
N PHE A 39 8.01 0.57 -9.97
CA PHE A 39 8.59 0.71 -11.30
C PHE A 39 9.36 -0.55 -11.72
N ILE A 40 10.22 -1.10 -10.85
CA ILE A 40 10.96 -2.34 -11.11
C ILE A 40 9.99 -3.51 -11.35
N SER A 41 8.95 -3.62 -10.49
CA SER A 41 7.90 -4.62 -10.61
C SER A 41 7.16 -4.53 -11.96
N SER A 42 6.87 -3.31 -12.42
CA SER A 42 6.19 -3.08 -13.70
C SER A 42 7.03 -3.54 -14.89
N ILE A 43 8.34 -3.34 -14.83
CA ILE A 43 9.28 -3.82 -15.85
C ILE A 43 9.34 -5.35 -15.84
N ASP A 44 9.52 -5.97 -14.69
CA ASP A 44 9.59 -7.43 -14.55
C ASP A 44 8.30 -8.09 -15.07
N ASN A 45 7.14 -7.55 -14.73
CA ASN A 45 5.85 -8.02 -15.24
C ASN A 45 5.72 -7.83 -16.77
N GLY A 46 6.28 -6.75 -17.31
CA GLY A 46 6.34 -6.49 -18.74
C GLY A 46 7.20 -7.53 -19.49
N TYR A 47 8.37 -7.85 -18.99
CA TYR A 47 9.24 -8.88 -19.56
C TYR A 47 8.61 -10.28 -19.50
N GLN A 48 7.93 -10.61 -18.40
CA GLN A 48 7.24 -11.91 -18.28
C GLN A 48 6.11 -12.06 -19.31
N ARG A 49 5.34 -10.99 -19.60
CA ARG A 49 4.29 -11.02 -20.62
C ARG A 49 4.89 -11.27 -22.01
N ILE A 50 5.98 -10.62 -22.37
CA ILE A 50 6.66 -10.80 -23.65
C ILE A 50 7.21 -12.24 -23.76
N ALA A 51 7.81 -12.78 -22.71
CA ALA A 51 8.34 -14.14 -22.69
C ALA A 51 7.24 -15.19 -22.85
N VAL A 52 6.09 -15.02 -22.19
CA VAL A 52 4.92 -15.91 -22.29
C VAL A 52 4.29 -15.87 -23.67
N ASP A 53 4.24 -14.71 -24.32
CA ASP A 53 3.72 -14.58 -25.68
C ASP A 53 4.65 -15.23 -26.71
N SER A 54 5.95 -15.35 -26.41
CA SER A 54 6.96 -15.97 -27.28
C SER A 54 7.02 -17.49 -27.15
N ASP A 55 6.66 -18.07 -25.99
CA ASP A 55 6.67 -19.52 -25.74
C ASP A 55 5.52 -19.94 -24.79
N PRO A 56 4.42 -20.50 -25.34
CA PRO A 56 3.29 -20.96 -24.54
C PRO A 56 3.61 -22.05 -23.50
N SER A 57 4.72 -22.81 -23.69
CA SER A 57 5.14 -23.85 -22.74
C SER A 57 5.78 -23.28 -21.47
N SER A 58 6.19 -22.01 -21.50
CA SER A 58 6.76 -21.31 -20.35
C SER A 58 5.71 -20.79 -19.35
N ARG A 59 4.41 -20.86 -19.68
CA ARG A 59 3.30 -20.39 -18.83
C ARG A 59 3.27 -20.96 -17.41
N LEU A 60 3.88 -22.13 -17.19
CA LEU A 60 3.94 -22.80 -15.88
C LEU A 60 5.17 -22.42 -15.03
N LYS A 61 6.17 -21.73 -15.61
CA LYS A 61 7.44 -21.43 -14.93
C LYS A 61 7.67 -19.96 -14.58
N THR A 62 6.80 -19.06 -15.04
CA THR A 62 7.05 -17.61 -14.98
C THR A 62 6.18 -16.84 -13.97
N ARG A 63 5.61 -17.51 -12.97
CA ARG A 63 5.12 -16.80 -11.81
C ARG A 63 6.36 -16.43 -10.98
N SER A 64 6.90 -15.24 -11.20
CA SER A 64 7.96 -14.70 -10.36
C SER A 64 7.38 -14.52 -8.96
N ASP A 65 7.73 -15.40 -8.04
CA ASP A 65 7.52 -15.26 -6.60
C ASP A 65 8.53 -14.24 -6.02
N ARG A 66 8.91 -13.22 -6.81
CA ARG A 66 9.72 -12.12 -6.27
C ARG A 66 8.88 -11.36 -5.26
N VAL A 67 9.15 -11.60 -4.02
CA VAL A 67 8.70 -10.74 -2.93
C VAL A 67 9.56 -9.49 -2.99
N TYR A 68 8.95 -8.37 -3.34
CA TYR A 68 9.62 -7.08 -3.27
C TYR A 68 9.73 -6.66 -1.80
N ASP A 69 10.94 -6.25 -1.41
CA ASP A 69 11.22 -5.87 -0.03
C ASP A 69 10.87 -4.39 0.20
N TYR A 70 9.88 -4.15 1.03
CA TYR A 70 9.44 -2.82 1.46
C TYR A 70 9.93 -2.45 2.88
N ASP A 71 10.77 -3.27 3.51
CA ASP A 71 11.12 -3.12 4.91
C ASP A 71 11.85 -1.80 5.22
N GLU A 72 12.72 -1.32 4.31
CA GLU A 72 13.35 -0.01 4.46
C GLU A 72 12.34 1.14 4.42
N ALA A 73 11.39 1.08 3.48
CA ALA A 73 10.34 2.09 3.38
C ALA A 73 9.40 2.07 4.59
N ILE A 74 9.08 0.88 5.11
CA ILE A 74 8.30 0.70 6.35
C ILE A 74 9.09 1.24 7.55
N ALA A 75 10.41 1.02 7.62
CA ALA A 75 11.25 1.54 8.70
C ALA A 75 11.27 3.08 8.73
N ASP A 76 11.30 3.72 7.57
CA ASP A 76 11.17 5.16 7.45
C ASP A 76 9.83 5.68 7.99
N LEU A 77 8.72 5.03 7.62
CA LEU A 77 7.40 5.41 8.16
C LEU A 77 7.28 5.13 9.66
N ASN A 78 7.93 4.09 10.18
CA ASN A 78 8.04 3.87 11.63
C ASN A 78 8.76 5.04 12.32
N LYS A 79 9.81 5.56 11.71
CA LYS A 79 10.52 6.74 12.24
C LYS A 79 9.66 7.99 12.14
N ALA A 80 8.98 8.20 11.03
CA ALA A 80 8.05 9.32 10.85
C ALA A 80 6.90 9.28 11.88
N ALA A 81 6.31 8.10 12.14
CA ALA A 81 5.24 7.93 13.13
C ALA A 81 5.69 8.27 14.56
N LYS A 82 6.95 8.01 14.91
CA LYS A 82 7.51 8.42 16.21
C LYS A 82 7.70 9.94 16.33
N LEU A 83 7.99 10.61 15.21
CA LEU A 83 8.23 12.05 15.17
C LEU A 83 6.92 12.85 15.00
N LEU A 84 5.92 12.30 14.34
CA LEU A 84 4.65 12.94 14.05
C LEU A 84 3.49 11.93 14.20
N PRO A 85 3.12 11.54 15.45
CA PRO A 85 2.19 10.42 15.70
C PRO A 85 0.73 10.70 15.31
N ASP A 86 0.36 11.95 15.08
CA ASP A 86 -1.03 12.35 14.80
C ASP A 86 -1.27 12.66 13.31
N PHE A 87 -0.36 12.26 12.43
CA PHE A 87 -0.49 12.48 11.00
C PHE A 87 -1.01 11.21 10.29
N ALA A 88 -2.30 11.19 9.96
CA ALA A 88 -3.02 10.04 9.42
C ALA A 88 -2.35 9.39 8.18
N TYR A 89 -1.75 10.21 7.32
CA TYR A 89 -1.09 9.73 6.09
C TYR A 89 0.10 8.80 6.33
N ILE A 90 0.79 8.91 7.46
CA ILE A 90 1.91 8.01 7.81
C ILE A 90 1.39 6.59 7.95
N TYR A 91 0.32 6.42 8.71
CA TYR A 91 -0.31 5.12 8.96
C TYR A 91 -0.95 4.56 7.70
N TYR A 92 -1.64 5.40 6.92
CA TYR A 92 -2.19 4.99 5.64
C TYR A 92 -1.12 4.46 4.68
N ASN A 93 -0.02 5.20 4.51
CA ASN A 93 1.08 4.78 3.64
C ASN A 93 1.77 3.52 4.15
N ARG A 94 1.98 3.40 5.47
CA ARG A 94 2.57 2.19 6.06
C ARG A 94 1.64 0.99 5.90
N GLY A 95 0.34 1.16 6.08
CA GLY A 95 -0.68 0.15 5.82
C GLY A 95 -0.65 -0.35 4.36
N ASN A 96 -0.46 0.54 3.38
CA ASN A 96 -0.28 0.16 1.98
C ASN A 96 0.95 -0.74 1.80
N LEU A 97 2.11 -0.37 2.36
CA LEU A 97 3.34 -1.16 2.25
C LEU A 97 3.24 -2.50 2.98
N LEU A 98 2.61 -2.52 4.16
CA LEU A 98 2.34 -3.75 4.91
C LEU A 98 1.44 -4.71 4.11
N CYS A 99 0.41 -4.18 3.45
CA CYS A 99 -0.46 -4.98 2.58
C CYS A 99 0.32 -5.58 1.40
N LEU A 100 1.17 -4.79 0.73
CA LEU A 100 2.03 -5.25 -0.37
C LEU A 100 3.05 -6.31 0.09
N SER A 101 3.50 -6.22 1.35
CA SER A 101 4.39 -7.20 1.99
C SER A 101 3.64 -8.45 2.52
N GLY A 102 2.32 -8.56 2.29
CA GLY A 102 1.50 -9.68 2.80
C GLY A 102 1.16 -9.61 4.29
N ARG A 103 1.53 -8.54 4.99
CA ARG A 103 1.31 -8.31 6.42
C ARG A 103 -0.06 -7.68 6.68
N MET A 104 -1.11 -8.34 6.19
CA MET A 104 -2.48 -7.82 6.16
C MET A 104 -3.08 -7.48 7.54
N PRO A 105 -2.87 -8.27 8.62
CA PRO A 105 -3.36 -7.89 9.95
C PRO A 105 -2.80 -6.55 10.43
N GLU A 106 -1.50 -6.33 10.25
CA GLU A 106 -0.83 -5.08 10.62
C GLU A 106 -1.31 -3.90 9.76
N ALA A 107 -1.57 -4.14 8.47
CA ALA A 107 -2.16 -3.13 7.59
C ALA A 107 -3.56 -2.68 8.07
N ILE A 108 -4.40 -3.61 8.58
CA ILE A 108 -5.71 -3.27 9.16
C ILE A 108 -5.56 -2.36 10.38
N GLU A 109 -4.57 -2.63 11.26
CA GLU A 109 -4.29 -1.78 12.43
C GLU A 109 -3.90 -0.36 11.99
N ASP A 110 -3.03 -0.25 11.00
CA ASP A 110 -2.58 1.02 10.47
C ASP A 110 -3.70 1.82 9.78
N TYR A 111 -4.52 1.18 8.95
CA TYR A 111 -5.70 1.86 8.39
C TYR A 111 -6.69 2.27 9.47
N THR A 112 -6.84 1.47 10.52
CA THR A 112 -7.69 1.82 11.67
C THR A 112 -7.14 3.07 12.35
N ARG A 113 -5.84 3.14 12.58
CA ARG A 113 -5.22 4.33 13.16
C ARG A 113 -5.36 5.56 12.25
N ALA A 114 -5.19 5.39 10.95
CA ALA A 114 -5.41 6.48 9.98
C ALA A 114 -6.85 7.02 10.03
N ILE A 115 -7.84 6.14 10.15
CA ILE A 115 -9.26 6.48 10.26
C ILE A 115 -9.57 7.19 11.58
N GLU A 116 -9.00 6.73 12.69
CA GLU A 116 -9.14 7.40 14.00
C GLU A 116 -8.64 8.84 13.96
N LEU A 117 -7.51 9.07 13.30
CA LEU A 117 -6.91 10.40 13.15
C LEU A 117 -7.64 11.25 12.11
N ASN A 118 -8.20 10.66 11.08
CA ASN A 118 -8.99 11.33 10.05
C ASN A 118 -10.23 10.50 9.67
N PRO A 119 -11.37 10.70 10.33
CA PRO A 119 -12.61 9.96 10.03
C PRO A 119 -13.20 10.18 8.64
N SER A 120 -12.66 11.14 7.87
CA SER A 120 -13.05 11.39 6.47
C SER A 120 -12.09 10.79 5.45
N PHE A 121 -11.17 9.90 5.88
CA PHE A 121 -10.17 9.30 5.00
C PHE A 121 -10.78 8.11 4.22
N GLY A 122 -11.50 8.40 3.14
CA GLY A 122 -12.24 7.43 2.34
C GLY A 122 -11.38 6.28 1.80
N GLU A 123 -10.15 6.57 1.36
CA GLU A 123 -9.21 5.57 0.86
C GLU A 123 -8.77 4.58 1.95
N ALA A 124 -8.64 5.02 3.19
CA ALA A 124 -8.30 4.13 4.30
C ALA A 124 -9.44 3.15 4.62
N TYR A 125 -10.69 3.61 4.60
CA TYR A 125 -11.85 2.72 4.70
C TYR A 125 -11.88 1.73 3.54
N TYR A 126 -11.67 2.20 2.31
CA TYR A 126 -11.70 1.36 1.13
C TYR A 126 -10.65 0.25 1.20
N ASN A 127 -9.40 0.58 1.51
CA ASN A 127 -8.31 -0.39 1.58
C ASN A 127 -8.50 -1.37 2.74
N ARG A 128 -8.92 -0.90 3.93
CA ARG A 128 -9.23 -1.78 5.07
C ARG A 128 -10.38 -2.75 4.74
N GLY A 129 -11.43 -2.24 4.11
CA GLY A 129 -12.57 -3.03 3.68
C GLY A 129 -12.20 -4.11 2.66
N LEU A 130 -11.32 -3.82 1.69
CA LEU A 130 -10.82 -4.82 0.75
C LEU A 130 -10.10 -5.97 1.46
N ILE A 131 -9.22 -5.66 2.42
CA ILE A 131 -8.48 -6.69 3.18
C ILE A 131 -9.46 -7.51 4.03
N GLN A 132 -10.42 -6.88 4.68
CA GLN A 132 -11.42 -7.60 5.50
C GLN A 132 -12.25 -8.57 4.64
N ILE A 133 -12.69 -8.16 3.45
CA ILE A 133 -13.39 -9.05 2.51
C ILE A 133 -12.47 -10.21 2.09
N TYR A 134 -11.22 -9.92 1.76
CA TYR A 134 -10.25 -10.95 1.39
C TYR A 134 -10.04 -11.98 2.51
N LEU A 135 -9.97 -11.53 3.76
CA LEU A 135 -9.84 -12.37 4.96
C LEU A 135 -11.17 -13.00 5.40
N LYS A 136 -12.22 -12.92 4.56
CA LYS A 136 -13.56 -13.50 4.79
C LYS A 136 -14.38 -12.79 5.89
N ASP A 137 -13.97 -11.64 6.40
CA ASP A 137 -14.82 -10.78 7.24
C ASP A 137 -15.64 -9.83 6.36
N THR A 138 -16.48 -10.43 5.50
CA THR A 138 -17.27 -9.71 4.49
C THR A 138 -18.18 -8.65 5.12
N ARG A 139 -18.71 -8.92 6.33
CA ARG A 139 -19.60 -7.97 7.02
C ARG A 139 -18.87 -6.67 7.35
N LYS A 140 -17.71 -6.75 8.00
CA LYS A 140 -16.92 -5.54 8.32
C LYS A 140 -16.44 -4.85 7.05
N GLY A 141 -15.96 -5.63 6.07
CA GLY A 141 -15.52 -5.06 4.81
C GLY A 141 -16.62 -4.30 4.07
N CYS A 142 -17.87 -4.80 4.04
CA CYS A 142 -18.99 -4.09 3.43
C CYS A 142 -19.37 -2.81 4.20
N LEU A 143 -19.23 -2.77 5.52
CA LEU A 143 -19.43 -1.54 6.30
C LEU A 143 -18.39 -0.48 5.92
N ASP A 144 -17.13 -0.88 5.83
CA ASP A 144 -16.07 0.03 5.38
C ASP A 144 -16.26 0.50 3.94
N MET A 145 -16.71 -0.40 3.03
CA MET A 145 -17.07 -0.03 1.65
C MET A 145 -18.21 0.97 1.60
N SER A 146 -19.25 0.81 2.44
CA SER A 146 -20.33 1.78 2.53
C SER A 146 -19.81 3.16 2.94
N LYS A 147 -18.96 3.20 3.96
CA LYS A 147 -18.36 4.44 4.44
C LYS A 147 -17.45 5.10 3.39
N ALA A 148 -16.61 4.31 2.72
CA ALA A 148 -15.78 4.78 1.63
C ALA A 148 -16.60 5.39 0.48
N GLY A 149 -17.73 4.75 0.12
CA GLY A 149 -18.65 5.26 -0.90
C GLY A 149 -19.28 6.59 -0.51
N GLU A 150 -19.73 6.74 0.76
CA GLU A 150 -20.24 8.01 1.31
C GLU A 150 -19.18 9.13 1.27
N LEU A 151 -17.91 8.77 1.44
CA LEU A 151 -16.76 9.69 1.37
C LEU A 151 -16.26 9.93 -0.06
N GLY A 152 -16.96 9.44 -1.08
CA GLY A 152 -16.70 9.76 -2.48
C GLY A 152 -15.90 8.71 -3.24
N ILE A 153 -15.53 7.58 -2.64
CA ILE A 153 -14.80 6.49 -3.33
C ILE A 153 -15.81 5.66 -4.15
N GLN A 154 -15.99 6.04 -5.40
CA GLN A 154 -16.98 5.43 -6.31
C GLN A 154 -16.77 3.92 -6.52
N GLN A 155 -15.51 3.46 -6.48
CA GLN A 155 -15.15 2.05 -6.62
C GLN A 155 -15.76 1.17 -5.51
N ALA A 156 -16.02 1.72 -4.33
CA ALA A 156 -16.61 1.01 -3.21
C ALA A 156 -18.01 0.48 -3.52
N TYR A 157 -18.81 1.23 -4.30
CA TYR A 157 -20.14 0.76 -4.72
C TYR A 157 -20.09 -0.47 -5.64
N LYS A 158 -19.02 -0.60 -6.47
CA LYS A 158 -18.85 -1.80 -7.29
C LYS A 158 -18.56 -3.04 -6.42
N VAL A 159 -17.76 -2.86 -5.36
CA VAL A 159 -17.47 -3.93 -4.40
C VAL A 159 -18.74 -4.31 -3.63
N LEU A 160 -19.51 -3.34 -3.15
CA LEU A 160 -20.79 -3.58 -2.46
C LEU A 160 -21.79 -4.33 -3.32
N LYS A 161 -21.85 -4.04 -4.62
CA LYS A 161 -22.73 -4.78 -5.55
C LYS A 161 -22.39 -6.28 -5.62
N ILE A 162 -21.12 -6.63 -5.44
CA ILE A 162 -20.64 -8.03 -5.50
C ILE A 162 -20.80 -8.73 -4.15
N TYR A 163 -20.43 -8.09 -3.06
CA TYR A 163 -20.29 -8.70 -1.74
C TYR A 163 -21.37 -8.30 -0.74
N GLY A 164 -22.09 -7.21 -0.98
CA GLY A 164 -23.14 -6.68 -0.07
C GLY A 164 -24.50 -7.34 -0.19
N GLN A 165 -24.67 -8.33 -1.07
CA GLN A 165 -25.96 -9.04 -1.23
C GLN A 165 -26.18 -10.04 -0.09
N PRO A 166 -27.39 -10.11 0.51
CA PRO A 166 -27.73 -11.12 1.49
C PRO A 166 -27.72 -12.51 0.83
N GLY A 167 -26.70 -13.30 1.08
CA GLY A 167 -26.53 -14.66 0.50
C GLY A 167 -25.10 -15.03 0.14
N ASN A 168 -24.19 -14.10 0.00
CA ASN A 168 -22.75 -14.38 -0.14
C ASN A 168 -22.12 -14.60 1.25
N LYS A 169 -22.31 -15.80 1.80
CA LYS A 169 -21.63 -16.30 2.99
C LYS A 169 -20.40 -17.12 2.58
#